data_a1896213de772cb97441a26e089858a7
#
_entry.id   a1896213de772cb97441a26e089858a7
#
_cell.length_a   1.000
_cell.length_b   1.000
_cell.length_c   1.000
_cell.angle_alpha   90.00
_cell.angle_beta   90.00
_cell.angle_gamma   90.00
#
_symmetry.space_group_name_H-M   'P 1'
#
loop_
_entity.id
_entity.type
_entity.pdbx_description
1 polymer ?
#
loop_
_entity_poly.entity_id
_entity_poly.type
_entity_poly.pdbx_seq_one_letter_code
_entity_poly.pdbx_strand_id
1 'polypeptide(L)'
;MDLLVRRPLRAGPRSAFLLILTWLTCWSAYTSLAAAQQDTEDIYNHKCAVCHGKDGLGKTMKGKENHVKDVHDNMKDSEADMIKVVTEGKGENMDAYKSAFSPEQIKALVEYYRSLGQK
;
A
#
# COMPACT_ATOMS: atom_id res chain seq x y z
N MET A 1 -3.22 33.18 -60.49
CA MET A 1 -2.52 33.21 -59.18
C MET A 1 -3.60 33.05 -58.11
N ASP A 2 -3.93 31.78 -57.79
CA ASP A 2 -5.00 31.45 -56.80
C ASP A 2 -4.40 31.31 -55.43
N LEU A 3 -4.74 32.26 -54.54
CA LEU A 3 -4.43 32.23 -53.11
C LEU A 3 -5.40 31.28 -52.41
N LEU A 4 -4.96 30.04 -52.18
CA LEU A 4 -5.69 29.09 -51.34
C LEU A 4 -5.67 29.57 -49.90
N VAL A 5 -6.73 30.29 -49.51
CA VAL A 5 -7.03 30.61 -48.11
C VAL A 5 -7.39 29.32 -47.38
N ARG A 6 -6.45 28.76 -46.63
CA ARG A 6 -6.69 27.67 -45.68
C ARG A 6 -7.57 28.18 -44.54
N ARG A 7 -8.84 27.75 -44.55
CA ARG A 7 -9.75 27.98 -43.41
C ARG A 7 -9.28 27.17 -42.19
N PRO A 8 -9.09 27.82 -41.03
CA PRO A 8 -8.82 27.06 -39.81
C PRO A 8 -10.04 26.21 -39.45
N LEU A 9 -9.81 24.92 -39.23
CA LEU A 9 -10.81 23.99 -38.68
C LEU A 9 -11.22 24.52 -37.30
N ARG A 10 -12.39 25.10 -37.18
CA ARG A 10 -13.01 25.45 -35.90
C ARG A 10 -13.31 24.14 -35.17
N ALA A 11 -12.47 23.78 -34.19
CA ALA A 11 -12.79 22.76 -33.22
C ALA A 11 -14.08 23.18 -32.49
N GLY A 12 -15.17 22.47 -32.72
CA GLY A 12 -16.46 22.77 -32.12
C GLY A 12 -16.42 22.51 -30.61
N PRO A 13 -17.30 23.12 -29.81
CA PRO A 13 -17.35 23.02 -28.36
C PRO A 13 -17.55 21.57 -27.84
N ARG A 14 -17.93 20.64 -28.72
CA ARG A 14 -18.07 19.21 -28.41
C ARG A 14 -16.77 18.51 -28.08
N SER A 15 -15.65 18.92 -28.71
CA SER A 15 -14.33 18.32 -28.44
C SER A 15 -13.76 18.74 -27.08
N ALA A 16 -14.05 19.95 -26.63
CA ALA A 16 -13.62 20.43 -25.30
C ALA A 16 -14.36 19.72 -24.16
N PHE A 17 -15.64 19.38 -24.37
CA PHE A 17 -16.44 18.68 -23.36
C PHE A 17 -15.97 17.24 -23.13
N LEU A 18 -15.56 16.54 -24.18
CA LEU A 18 -15.04 15.15 -24.06
C LEU A 18 -13.70 15.10 -23.33
N LEU A 19 -12.83 16.09 -23.50
CA LEU A 19 -11.54 16.14 -22.82
C LEU A 19 -11.70 16.47 -21.31
N ILE A 20 -12.68 17.26 -20.93
CA ILE A 20 -12.98 17.57 -19.52
C ILE A 20 -13.56 16.36 -18.80
N LEU A 21 -14.43 15.58 -19.45
CA LEU A 21 -14.99 14.35 -18.87
C LEU A 21 -13.92 13.28 -18.61
N THR A 22 -12.93 13.12 -19.49
CA THR A 22 -11.84 12.16 -19.29
C THR A 22 -10.88 12.57 -18.16
N TRP A 23 -10.71 13.86 -17.92
CA TRP A 23 -9.88 14.36 -16.81
C TRP A 23 -10.56 14.14 -15.44
N LEU A 24 -11.86 14.33 -15.35
CA LEU A 24 -12.64 14.13 -14.11
C LEU A 24 -12.71 12.66 -13.68
N THR A 25 -12.75 11.71 -14.60
CA THR A 25 -12.79 10.29 -14.28
C THR A 25 -11.43 9.74 -13.81
N CYS A 26 -10.33 10.32 -14.27
CA CYS A 26 -8.99 9.90 -13.87
C CYS A 26 -8.66 10.34 -12.43
N TRP A 27 -9.17 11.48 -11.96
CA TRP A 27 -8.87 11.99 -10.61
C TRP A 27 -9.52 11.16 -9.49
N SER A 28 -10.68 10.55 -9.74
CA SER A 28 -11.38 9.73 -8.74
C SER A 28 -10.64 8.43 -8.37
N ALA A 29 -9.82 7.88 -9.27
CA ALA A 29 -9.08 6.65 -9.02
C ALA A 29 -7.88 6.83 -8.07
N TYR A 30 -7.25 8.00 -8.06
CA TYR A 30 -6.09 8.26 -7.22
C TYR A 30 -6.44 8.45 -5.73
N THR A 31 -7.62 8.94 -5.41
CA THR A 31 -8.04 9.17 -4.02
C THR A 31 -8.31 7.88 -3.26
N SER A 32 -8.79 6.84 -3.93
CA SER A 32 -9.11 5.55 -3.29
C SER A 32 -7.85 4.76 -2.89
N LEU A 33 -6.78 4.82 -3.68
CA LEU A 33 -5.52 4.14 -3.35
C LEU A 33 -4.82 4.78 -2.14
N ALA A 34 -4.81 6.10 -2.06
CA ALA A 34 -4.18 6.82 -0.97
C ALA A 34 -4.88 6.55 0.38
N ALA A 35 -6.22 6.46 0.39
CA ALA A 35 -6.98 6.15 1.59
C ALA A 35 -6.72 4.72 2.10
N ALA A 36 -6.68 3.73 1.21
CA ALA A 36 -6.40 2.34 1.58
C ALA A 36 -4.97 2.15 2.14
N GLN A 37 -4.02 2.92 1.66
CA GLN A 37 -2.64 2.88 2.14
C GLN A 37 -2.51 3.52 3.53
N GLN A 38 -3.25 4.58 3.80
CA GLN A 38 -3.30 5.23 5.10
C GLN A 38 -3.91 4.30 6.16
N ASP A 39 -5.00 3.61 5.85
CA ASP A 39 -5.61 2.61 6.74
C ASP A 39 -4.63 1.48 7.08
N THR A 40 -3.84 0.99 6.11
CA THR A 40 -2.85 -0.07 6.33
C THR A 40 -1.73 0.38 7.26
N GLU A 41 -1.22 1.60 7.09
CA GLU A 41 -0.21 2.18 7.96
C GLU A 41 -0.74 2.35 9.39
N ASP A 42 -1.94 2.84 9.55
CA ASP A 42 -2.57 3.01 10.86
C ASP A 42 -2.78 1.67 11.58
N ILE A 43 -3.25 0.65 10.87
CA ILE A 43 -3.36 -0.72 11.41
C ILE A 43 -1.98 -1.24 11.85
N TYR A 44 -0.97 -1.09 10.99
CA TYR A 44 0.38 -1.51 11.31
C TYR A 44 0.91 -0.82 12.57
N ASN A 45 0.77 0.50 12.65
CA ASN A 45 1.24 1.29 13.78
C ASN A 45 0.59 0.90 15.10
N HIS A 46 -0.67 0.50 15.10
CA HIS A 46 -1.40 0.14 16.31
C HIS A 46 -1.29 -1.33 16.68
N LYS A 47 -1.13 -2.24 15.73
CA LYS A 47 -1.17 -3.69 15.97
C LYS A 47 0.20 -4.36 15.86
N CYS A 48 1.03 -3.93 14.95
CA CYS A 48 2.29 -4.60 14.59
C CYS A 48 3.51 -3.88 15.18
N ALA A 49 3.53 -2.55 15.12
CA ALA A 49 4.66 -1.74 15.53
C ALA A 49 4.98 -1.83 17.03
N VAL A 50 4.04 -2.30 17.86
CA VAL A 50 4.28 -2.55 19.28
C VAL A 50 5.46 -3.52 19.48
N CYS A 51 5.58 -4.53 18.62
CA CYS A 51 6.69 -5.48 18.62
C CYS A 51 7.70 -5.15 17.51
N HIS A 52 7.23 -4.96 16.27
CA HIS A 52 8.09 -4.77 15.11
C HIS A 52 8.76 -3.39 15.04
N GLY A 53 8.24 -2.39 15.76
CA GLY A 53 8.66 -0.99 15.61
C GLY A 53 8.02 -0.33 14.39
N LYS A 54 7.89 0.99 14.40
CA LYS A 54 7.40 1.76 13.24
C LYS A 54 8.37 1.71 12.06
N ASP A 55 9.63 1.44 12.35
CA ASP A 55 10.72 1.27 11.40
C ASP A 55 10.94 -0.19 10.96
N GLY A 56 10.21 -1.13 11.56
CA GLY A 56 10.34 -2.57 11.27
C GLY A 56 11.57 -3.24 11.87
N LEU A 57 12.38 -2.54 12.70
CA LEU A 57 13.66 -3.05 13.20
C LEU A 57 13.52 -3.99 14.41
N GLY A 58 12.32 -4.18 14.97
CA GLY A 58 12.12 -5.06 16.13
C GLY A 58 12.79 -4.60 17.44
N LYS A 59 13.23 -3.34 17.52
CA LYS A 59 14.01 -2.81 18.65
C LYS A 59 13.17 -2.33 19.83
N THR A 60 11.86 -2.52 19.79
CA THR A 60 10.95 -2.21 20.93
C THR A 60 11.26 -3.14 22.13
N MET A 61 10.82 -2.78 23.32
CA MET A 61 10.93 -3.66 24.48
C MET A 61 10.27 -5.01 24.21
N LYS A 62 9.02 -4.98 23.74
CA LYS A 62 8.25 -6.19 23.44
C LYS A 62 8.83 -6.98 22.25
N GLY A 63 9.42 -6.27 21.28
CA GLY A 63 10.12 -6.89 20.16
C GLY A 63 11.35 -7.68 20.61
N LYS A 64 12.09 -7.16 21.56
CA LYS A 64 13.27 -7.87 22.15
C LYS A 64 12.85 -9.08 22.97
N GLU A 65 11.81 -8.96 23.78
CA GLU A 65 11.25 -10.07 24.56
C GLU A 65 10.78 -11.22 23.66
N ASN A 66 10.13 -10.90 22.56
CA ASN A 66 9.60 -11.87 21.59
C ASN A 66 10.60 -12.25 20.48
N HIS A 67 11.86 -11.84 20.59
CA HIS A 67 12.92 -12.12 19.62
C HIS A 67 12.53 -11.75 18.18
N VAL A 68 11.86 -10.60 18.01
CA VAL A 68 11.45 -10.11 16.70
C VAL A 68 12.69 -9.71 15.89
N LYS A 69 12.81 -10.29 14.71
CA LYS A 69 13.91 -10.00 13.79
C LYS A 69 13.72 -8.64 13.13
N ASP A 70 14.82 -8.03 12.74
CA ASP A 70 14.86 -6.87 11.87
C ASP A 70 14.18 -7.16 10.52
N VAL A 71 13.48 -6.19 9.98
CA VAL A 71 12.81 -6.31 8.68
C VAL A 71 13.77 -6.72 7.55
N HIS A 72 15.00 -6.24 7.56
CA HIS A 72 16.01 -6.58 6.56
C HIS A 72 16.37 -8.08 6.58
N ASP A 73 16.36 -8.71 7.76
CA ASP A 73 16.57 -10.16 7.88
C ASP A 73 15.34 -10.93 7.39
N ASN A 74 14.14 -10.41 7.64
CA ASN A 74 12.90 -11.01 7.18
C ASN A 74 12.67 -10.85 5.67
N MET A 75 13.32 -9.87 5.01
CA MET A 75 13.26 -9.73 3.54
C MET A 75 13.78 -10.95 2.77
N LYS A 76 14.49 -11.84 3.42
CA LYS A 76 14.95 -13.13 2.85
C LYS A 76 13.80 -14.12 2.68
N ASP A 77 12.74 -13.98 3.49
CA ASP A 77 11.55 -14.82 3.43
C ASP A 77 10.65 -14.37 2.25
N SER A 78 9.94 -15.31 1.66
CA SER A 78 8.99 -14.98 0.60
C SER A 78 7.80 -14.20 1.16
N GLU A 79 7.14 -13.40 0.31
CA GLU A 79 5.91 -12.70 0.71
C GLU A 79 4.82 -13.69 1.16
N ALA A 80 4.72 -14.85 0.49
CA ALA A 80 3.75 -15.88 0.84
C ALA A 80 4.02 -16.48 2.23
N ASP A 81 5.29 -16.69 2.60
CA ASP A 81 5.65 -17.17 3.94
C ASP A 81 5.32 -16.14 5.01
N MET A 82 5.57 -14.86 4.73
CA MET A 82 5.20 -13.78 5.64
C MET A 82 3.67 -13.68 5.82
N ILE A 83 2.90 -13.77 4.75
CA ILE A 83 1.43 -13.79 4.80
C ILE A 83 0.95 -14.96 5.66
N LYS A 84 1.53 -16.15 5.48
CA LYS A 84 1.22 -17.32 6.29
C LYS A 84 1.50 -17.08 7.77
N VAL A 85 2.65 -16.51 8.11
CA VAL A 85 3.02 -16.19 9.50
C VAL A 85 2.06 -15.18 10.12
N VAL A 86 1.65 -14.14 9.41
CA VAL A 86 0.66 -13.17 9.92
C VAL A 86 -0.72 -13.82 10.07
N THR A 87 -1.10 -14.69 9.15
CA THR A 87 -2.39 -15.38 9.17
C THR A 87 -2.50 -16.36 10.35
N GLU A 88 -1.47 -17.19 10.55
CA GLU A 88 -1.48 -18.32 11.48
C GLU A 88 -0.81 -18.04 12.82
N GLY A 89 -0.03 -16.93 12.88
CA GLY A 89 0.81 -16.60 14.02
C GLY A 89 2.10 -17.41 14.08
N LYS A 90 2.89 -17.17 15.12
CA LYS A 90 4.18 -17.85 15.37
C LYS A 90 4.27 -18.30 16.84
N GLY A 91 3.35 -19.15 17.25
CA GLY A 91 3.27 -19.62 18.62
C GLY A 91 3.07 -18.48 19.63
N GLU A 92 3.80 -18.50 20.73
CA GLU A 92 3.71 -17.46 21.78
C GLU A 92 4.33 -16.12 21.38
N ASN A 93 5.16 -16.09 20.32
CA ASN A 93 5.91 -14.90 19.91
C ASN A 93 5.12 -13.95 19.03
N MET A 94 4.09 -14.43 18.32
CA MET A 94 3.25 -13.62 17.44
C MET A 94 1.85 -14.23 17.32
N ASP A 95 0.84 -13.44 17.61
CA ASP A 95 -0.57 -13.83 17.48
C ASP A 95 -0.97 -14.09 16.03
N ALA A 96 -2.01 -14.93 15.86
CA ALA A 96 -2.64 -15.17 14.58
C ALA A 96 -3.68 -14.07 14.27
N TYR A 97 -3.64 -13.51 13.08
CA TYR A 97 -4.51 -12.39 12.70
C TYR A 97 -5.65 -12.74 11.73
N LYS A 98 -5.80 -14.02 11.36
CA LYS A 98 -6.85 -14.49 10.43
C LYS A 98 -8.29 -14.19 10.88
N SER A 99 -8.52 -14.00 12.17
CA SER A 99 -9.84 -13.64 12.70
C SER A 99 -10.05 -12.13 12.81
N ALA A 100 -8.98 -11.35 12.75
CA ALA A 100 -9.01 -9.88 12.91
C ALA A 100 -8.98 -9.14 11.58
N PHE A 101 -8.36 -9.71 10.56
CA PHE A 101 -8.15 -9.06 9.26
C PHE A 101 -8.52 -9.98 8.09
N SER A 102 -9.00 -9.39 6.99
CA SER A 102 -9.21 -10.11 5.74
C SER A 102 -7.87 -10.53 5.09
N PRO A 103 -7.88 -11.53 4.19
CA PRO A 103 -6.67 -11.91 3.45
C PRO A 103 -6.02 -10.74 2.70
N GLU A 104 -6.83 -9.83 2.16
CA GLU A 104 -6.37 -8.64 1.44
C GLU A 104 -5.69 -7.64 2.40
N GLN A 105 -6.25 -7.45 3.60
CA GLN A 105 -5.63 -6.62 4.63
C GLN A 105 -4.32 -7.21 5.13
N ILE A 106 -4.26 -8.53 5.33
CA ILE A 106 -3.03 -9.22 5.73
C ILE A 106 -1.95 -9.05 4.65
N LYS A 107 -2.32 -9.21 3.38
CA LYS A 107 -1.40 -8.98 2.26
C LYS A 107 -0.87 -7.55 2.26
N ALA A 108 -1.75 -6.56 2.36
CA ALA A 108 -1.37 -5.15 2.40
C ALA A 108 -0.44 -4.83 3.59
N LEU A 109 -0.69 -5.40 4.76
CA LEU A 109 0.16 -5.25 5.95
C LEU A 109 1.56 -5.84 5.74
N VAL A 110 1.67 -6.99 5.07
CA VAL A 110 2.95 -7.61 4.72
C VAL A 110 3.70 -6.75 3.70
N GLU A 111 3.03 -6.26 2.66
CA GLU A 111 3.61 -5.35 1.67
C GLU A 111 4.11 -4.06 2.33
N TYR A 112 3.32 -3.47 3.24
CA TYR A 112 3.73 -2.29 4.01
C TYR A 112 4.98 -2.58 4.86
N TYR A 113 4.98 -3.68 5.62
CA TYR A 113 6.15 -4.09 6.42
C TYR A 113 7.40 -4.26 5.56
N ARG A 114 7.28 -4.93 4.41
CA ARG A 114 8.41 -5.10 3.47
C ARG A 114 8.92 -3.76 2.93
N SER A 115 8.04 -2.79 2.72
CA SER A 115 8.44 -1.45 2.26
C SER A 115 9.33 -0.70 3.27
N LEU A 116 9.21 -1.02 4.56
CA LEU A 116 10.06 -0.44 5.61
C LEU A 116 11.53 -0.87 5.45
N GLY A 117 11.78 -2.10 4.97
CA GLY A 117 13.13 -2.61 4.70
C GLY A 117 13.75 -2.12 3.38
N GLN A 118 13.04 -1.28 2.63
CA GLN A 118 13.54 -0.71 1.36
C GLN A 118 13.96 0.76 1.48
N LYS A 119 13.83 1.33 2.67
CA LYS A 119 14.13 2.75 2.96
C LYS A 119 15.59 2.93 3.43
#